data_3042bbcb66e5438c2450b0fa709f4272
#
_entry.id   3042bbcb66e5438c2450b0fa709f4272
#
_cell.length_a   1.000
_cell.length_b   1.000
_cell.length_c   1.000
_cell.angle_alpha   90.00
_cell.angle_beta   90.00
_cell.angle_gamma   90.00
#
_symmetry.space_group_name_H-M   'P 1'
#
loop_
_entity.id
_entity.type
_entity.pdbx_description
1 polymer ?
#
loop_
_entity_poly.entity_id
_entity_poly.type
_entity_poly.pdbx_seq_one_letter_code
_entity_poly.pdbx_strand_id
1 'polypeptide(L)'
;RQRQMCIRDRLGREHFGKEVHVFSPAYTQEDFTQLLELCDHIVFNSFGQWKKYRQQVQDATRNISCGIRINPGYAEVETDLYNPCIPGSRMGVPLEQMEEDSFAGLDGIHFHTMCEQNSDVLERTLDHMLPQFDKWLKRCKWVNFGGGHHITRPDYDVERLVRCIERVRDTYGVQVYLEPGEAVALNAGYLVATVLDLSLIHISEPTRHS
;
A
#
# COMPACT_ATOMS: atom_id res chain seq x y z
N ARG A 1 -16.09 2.06 7.74
CA ARG A 1 -14.98 1.62 6.86
C ARG A 1 -13.83 0.94 7.61
N GLN A 2 -13.46 1.39 8.81
CA GLN A 2 -12.37 0.79 9.61
C GLN A 2 -12.67 -0.63 10.10
N ARG A 3 -13.89 -0.95 10.49
CA ARG A 3 -14.30 -2.34 10.86
C ARG A 3 -14.02 -3.38 9.77
N GLN A 4 -14.02 -2.99 8.50
CA GLN A 4 -13.73 -3.91 7.38
C GLN A 4 -12.23 -4.31 7.32
N MET A 5 -11.33 -3.48 7.83
CA MET A 5 -9.90 -3.81 7.85
C MET A 5 -9.62 -4.91 8.87
N CYS A 6 -10.02 -4.73 10.12
CA CYS A 6 -9.82 -5.77 11.15
C CYS A 6 -10.49 -7.11 10.78
N ILE A 7 -11.61 -7.09 10.03
CA ILE A 7 -12.24 -8.34 9.53
C ILE A 7 -11.33 -9.04 8.53
N ARG A 8 -10.74 -8.32 7.56
CA ARG A 8 -9.83 -8.89 6.55
C ARG A 8 -8.53 -9.40 7.18
N ASP A 9 -7.97 -8.66 8.12
CA ASP A 9 -6.75 -9.02 8.82
C ASP A 9 -6.96 -10.29 9.67
N ARG A 10 -8.13 -10.40 10.32
CA ARG A 10 -8.54 -11.60 11.05
C ARG A 10 -8.70 -12.81 10.12
N LEU A 11 -9.39 -12.65 8.98
CA LEU A 11 -9.48 -13.71 7.97
C LEU A 11 -8.11 -14.14 7.46
N GLY A 12 -7.19 -13.18 7.23
CA GLY A 12 -5.81 -13.46 6.87
C GLY A 12 -5.12 -14.30 7.93
N ARG A 13 -5.24 -13.91 9.21
CA ARG A 13 -4.63 -14.62 10.33
C ARG A 13 -5.20 -16.03 10.53
N GLU A 14 -6.52 -16.17 10.48
CA GLU A 14 -7.21 -17.42 10.80
C GLU A 14 -7.20 -18.44 9.65
N HIS A 15 -7.21 -17.97 8.40
CA HIS A 15 -7.44 -18.85 7.24
C HIS A 15 -6.30 -18.88 6.22
N PHE A 16 -5.47 -17.84 6.10
CA PHE A 16 -4.38 -17.83 5.12
C PHE A 16 -3.11 -18.49 5.64
N GLY A 17 -2.84 -18.43 6.95
CA GLY A 17 -1.68 -19.06 7.58
C GLY A 17 -0.32 -18.51 7.11
N LYS A 18 -0.30 -17.30 6.56
CA LYS A 18 0.89 -16.56 6.12
C LYS A 18 0.93 -15.18 6.78
N GLU A 19 1.91 -14.37 6.39
CA GLU A 19 2.04 -13.00 6.89
C GLU A 19 0.81 -12.15 6.60
N VAL A 20 0.41 -11.36 7.58
CA VAL A 20 -0.69 -10.39 7.47
C VAL A 20 -0.10 -9.00 7.51
N HIS A 21 -0.31 -8.25 6.42
CA HIS A 21 0.17 -6.89 6.24
C HIS A 21 -1.00 -5.92 6.28
N VAL A 22 -0.86 -4.81 6.99
CA VAL A 22 -1.89 -3.79 7.08
C VAL A 22 -1.34 -2.41 6.76
N PHE A 23 -2.12 -1.66 5.98
CA PHE A 23 -1.98 -0.23 5.79
C PHE A 23 -3.31 0.48 6.01
N SER A 24 -3.29 1.59 6.73
CA SER A 24 -4.40 2.54 6.80
C SER A 24 -3.90 3.98 6.83
N PRO A 25 -4.60 4.93 6.18
CA PRO A 25 -4.29 6.35 6.30
C PRO A 25 -4.39 6.87 7.75
N ALA A 26 -5.20 6.21 8.58
CA ALA A 26 -5.34 6.51 10.00
C ALA A 26 -5.75 5.27 10.78
N TYR A 27 -5.24 5.14 12.00
CA TYR A 27 -5.61 4.10 12.95
C TYR A 27 -6.31 4.74 14.16
N THR A 28 -7.44 4.15 14.60
CA THR A 28 -7.98 4.44 15.93
C THR A 28 -7.20 3.64 16.99
N GLN A 29 -7.28 4.03 18.24
CA GLN A 29 -6.64 3.29 19.32
C GLN A 29 -7.22 1.87 19.46
N GLU A 30 -8.53 1.73 19.30
CA GLU A 30 -9.23 0.45 19.39
C GLU A 30 -8.79 -0.51 18.28
N ASP A 31 -8.78 -0.04 17.02
CA ASP A 31 -8.33 -0.85 15.89
C ASP A 31 -6.85 -1.23 16.04
N PHE A 32 -6.01 -0.28 16.46
CA PHE A 32 -4.57 -0.52 16.57
C PHE A 32 -4.25 -1.61 17.59
N THR A 33 -4.95 -1.64 18.73
CA THR A 33 -4.78 -2.70 19.71
C THR A 33 -5.06 -4.10 19.14
N GLN A 34 -6.08 -4.22 18.29
CA GLN A 34 -6.39 -5.50 17.61
C GLN A 34 -5.32 -5.85 16.55
N LEU A 35 -4.81 -4.87 15.83
CA LEU A 35 -3.78 -5.10 14.80
C LEU A 35 -2.47 -5.63 15.39
N LEU A 36 -2.11 -5.26 16.60
CA LEU A 36 -0.94 -5.81 17.31
C LEU A 36 -1.02 -7.34 17.53
N GLU A 37 -2.23 -7.89 17.61
CA GLU A 37 -2.45 -9.32 17.74
C GLU A 37 -2.54 -10.05 16.38
N LEU A 38 -2.99 -9.35 15.34
CA LEU A 38 -3.33 -9.95 14.06
C LEU A 38 -2.22 -9.85 13.02
N CYS A 39 -1.46 -8.74 13.00
CA CYS A 39 -0.58 -8.41 11.90
C CYS A 39 0.89 -8.74 12.17
N ASP A 40 1.61 -9.06 11.12
CA ASP A 40 3.06 -9.25 11.10
C ASP A 40 3.76 -7.99 10.58
N HIS A 41 3.08 -7.23 9.70
CA HIS A 41 3.58 -5.96 9.16
C HIS A 41 2.53 -4.85 9.31
N ILE A 42 2.95 -3.70 9.84
CA ILE A 42 2.11 -2.50 9.96
C ILE A 42 2.77 -1.33 9.26
N VAL A 43 2.06 -0.72 8.31
CA VAL A 43 2.52 0.45 7.58
C VAL A 43 1.82 1.71 8.10
N PHE A 44 2.61 2.70 8.49
CA PHE A 44 2.12 4.01 8.95
C PHE A 44 2.09 5.01 7.79
N ASN A 45 1.08 5.86 7.79
CA ASN A 45 0.93 6.89 6.76
C ASN A 45 1.74 8.17 7.04
N SER A 46 2.21 8.35 8.27
CA SER A 46 3.01 9.51 8.69
C SER A 46 3.90 9.19 9.89
N PHE A 47 4.96 9.97 10.07
CA PHE A 47 5.79 9.89 11.28
C PHE A 47 5.00 10.24 12.55
N GLY A 48 3.97 11.09 12.47
CA GLY A 48 3.08 11.36 13.60
C GLY A 48 2.36 10.10 14.09
N GLN A 49 1.89 9.26 13.17
CA GLN A 49 1.30 7.95 13.54
C GLN A 49 2.36 7.02 14.15
N TRP A 50 3.54 6.91 13.52
CA TRP A 50 4.62 6.09 14.04
C TRP A 50 5.01 6.49 15.46
N LYS A 51 5.25 7.77 15.71
CA LYS A 51 5.57 8.30 17.04
C LYS A 51 4.49 7.98 18.08
N LYS A 52 3.22 8.05 17.68
CA LYS A 52 2.08 7.75 18.56
C LYS A 52 2.03 6.28 18.97
N TYR A 53 2.34 5.37 18.06
CA TYR A 53 2.10 3.94 18.26
C TYR A 53 3.35 3.10 18.49
N ARG A 54 4.56 3.62 18.25
CA ARG A 54 5.81 2.87 18.31
C ARG A 54 6.03 2.14 19.65
N GLN A 55 5.66 2.77 20.76
CA GLN A 55 5.82 2.15 22.07
C GLN A 55 4.91 0.91 22.21
N GLN A 56 3.68 1.00 21.74
CA GLN A 56 2.76 -0.14 21.77
C GLN A 56 3.25 -1.30 20.89
N VAL A 57 3.88 -1.00 19.76
CA VAL A 57 4.53 -2.02 18.91
C VAL A 57 5.69 -2.69 19.64
N GLN A 58 6.54 -1.90 20.32
CA GLN A 58 7.69 -2.42 21.08
C GLN A 58 7.26 -3.29 22.26
N ASP A 59 6.14 -2.96 22.90
CA ASP A 59 5.60 -3.68 24.05
C ASP A 59 4.73 -4.88 23.62
N ALA A 60 4.48 -5.06 22.33
CA ALA A 60 3.67 -6.15 21.81
C ALA A 60 4.38 -7.51 22.03
N THR A 61 3.59 -8.54 22.28
CA THR A 61 4.10 -9.92 22.45
C THR A 61 4.60 -10.53 21.15
N ARG A 62 4.16 -10.00 20.02
CA ARG A 62 4.56 -10.44 18.68
C ARG A 62 5.65 -9.54 18.13
N ASN A 63 6.53 -10.13 17.32
CA ASN A 63 7.48 -9.36 16.52
C ASN A 63 6.75 -8.77 15.30
N ILE A 64 6.54 -7.45 15.30
CA ILE A 64 5.83 -6.74 14.23
C ILE A 64 6.83 -5.88 13.47
N SER A 65 6.94 -6.11 12.17
CA SER A 65 7.77 -5.30 11.29
C SER A 65 7.00 -4.06 10.84
N CYS A 66 7.55 -2.88 11.11
CA CYS A 66 6.90 -1.61 10.81
C CYS A 66 7.51 -0.92 9.60
N GLY A 67 6.67 -0.23 8.83
CA GLY A 67 7.09 0.58 7.71
C GLY A 67 6.38 1.92 7.63
N ILE A 68 6.90 2.77 6.77
CA ILE A 68 6.32 4.07 6.45
C ILE A 68 5.87 4.11 5.00
N ARG A 69 4.66 4.60 4.75
CA ARG A 69 4.23 4.90 3.39
C ARG A 69 4.85 6.22 2.97
N ILE A 70 5.53 6.21 1.84
CA ILE A 70 6.06 7.42 1.20
C ILE A 70 5.17 7.88 0.05
N ASN A 71 5.25 9.17 -0.25
CA ASN A 71 4.71 9.76 -1.45
C ASN A 71 5.87 10.25 -2.33
N PRO A 72 6.18 9.56 -3.43
CA PRO A 72 7.30 9.94 -4.29
C PRO A 72 7.03 11.18 -5.15
N GLY A 73 5.83 11.78 -5.08
CA GLY A 73 5.46 12.92 -5.91
C GLY A 73 5.31 12.59 -7.40
N TYR A 74 5.21 11.31 -7.74
CA TYR A 74 5.08 10.81 -9.11
C TYR A 74 4.03 9.70 -9.20
N ALA A 75 3.09 9.85 -10.12
CA ALA A 75 2.13 8.82 -10.52
C ALA A 75 1.58 9.17 -11.92
N GLU A 76 1.26 8.14 -12.69
CA GLU A 76 0.71 8.28 -14.06
C GLU A 76 -0.78 7.92 -14.10
N VAL A 77 -1.50 8.20 -13.02
CA VAL A 77 -2.94 7.96 -12.93
C VAL A 77 -3.68 9.10 -13.61
N GLU A 78 -4.48 8.79 -14.64
CA GLU A 78 -5.17 9.78 -15.47
C GLU A 78 -6.21 10.61 -14.70
N THR A 79 -6.86 9.99 -13.71
CA THR A 79 -7.92 10.64 -12.94
C THR A 79 -7.37 11.15 -11.60
N ASP A 80 -7.36 12.46 -11.40
CA ASP A 80 -6.84 13.10 -10.18
C ASP A 80 -7.44 12.52 -8.88
N LEU A 81 -8.70 12.11 -8.91
CA LEU A 81 -9.39 11.52 -7.77
C LEU A 81 -8.70 10.24 -7.27
N TYR A 82 -8.08 9.49 -8.16
CA TYR A 82 -7.38 8.24 -7.86
C TYR A 82 -5.85 8.40 -7.78
N ASN A 83 -5.34 9.59 -8.10
CA ASN A 83 -3.92 9.87 -8.05
C ASN A 83 -3.46 10.17 -6.62
N PRO A 84 -2.69 9.29 -5.98
CA PRO A 84 -2.24 9.48 -4.59
C PRO A 84 -1.12 10.51 -4.46
N CYS A 85 -0.55 10.98 -5.56
CA CYS A 85 0.62 11.86 -5.59
C CYS A 85 0.31 13.31 -6.00
N ILE A 86 -0.96 13.69 -6.11
CA ILE A 86 -1.34 15.08 -6.40
C ILE A 86 -0.88 16.03 -5.28
N PRO A 87 -0.62 17.30 -5.59
CA PRO A 87 -0.33 18.32 -4.57
C PRO A 87 -1.41 18.35 -3.48
N GLY A 88 -0.99 18.34 -2.22
CA GLY A 88 -1.91 18.30 -1.08
C GLY A 88 -2.48 16.92 -0.75
N SER A 89 -2.02 15.86 -1.40
CA SER A 89 -2.41 14.48 -1.04
C SER A 89 -2.03 14.18 0.41
N ARG A 90 -2.97 13.53 1.11
CA ARG A 90 -2.74 13.02 2.48
C ARG A 90 -2.06 11.64 2.52
N MET A 91 -1.72 11.07 1.38
CA MET A 91 -1.30 9.67 1.27
C MET A 91 0.23 9.57 1.25
N GLY A 92 0.78 9.16 2.38
CA GLY A 92 2.21 8.93 2.53
C GLY A 92 3.02 10.20 2.84
N VAL A 93 4.29 10.01 3.17
CA VAL A 93 5.25 11.06 3.54
C VAL A 93 6.05 11.46 2.31
N PRO A 94 5.98 12.72 1.86
CA PRO A 94 6.83 13.21 0.78
C PRO A 94 8.29 13.37 1.26
N LEU A 95 9.22 13.47 0.31
CA LEU A 95 10.65 13.46 0.59
C LEU A 95 11.08 14.55 1.58
N GLU A 96 10.54 15.75 1.42
CA GLU A 96 10.85 16.92 2.26
C GLU A 96 10.35 16.80 3.72
N GLN A 97 9.45 15.84 3.98
CA GLN A 97 8.93 15.53 5.31
C GLN A 97 9.51 14.24 5.90
N MET A 98 10.51 13.65 5.25
CA MET A 98 11.19 12.49 5.79
C MET A 98 12.05 12.87 6.98
N GLU A 99 11.83 12.21 8.13
CA GLU A 99 12.47 12.50 9.41
C GLU A 99 13.54 11.44 9.73
N GLU A 100 14.81 11.86 9.80
CA GLU A 100 15.97 10.99 10.06
C GLU A 100 15.85 10.24 11.41
N ASP A 101 15.62 10.99 12.48
CA ASP A 101 15.57 10.44 13.84
C ASP A 101 14.35 9.55 14.06
N SER A 102 13.25 9.88 13.38
CA SER A 102 11.99 9.12 13.51
C SER A 102 11.95 7.87 12.66
N PHE A 103 12.89 7.69 11.72
CA PHE A 103 12.99 6.47 10.91
C PHE A 103 13.55 5.28 11.72
N ALA A 104 14.14 5.53 12.87
CA ALA A 104 14.62 4.47 13.76
C ALA A 104 13.47 3.54 14.21
N GLY A 105 13.66 2.23 14.06
CA GLY A 105 12.66 1.21 14.36
C GLY A 105 11.68 0.90 13.23
N LEU A 106 11.82 1.57 12.08
CA LEU A 106 11.12 1.18 10.86
C LEU A 106 11.99 0.24 10.03
N ASP A 107 11.39 -0.84 9.56
CA ASP A 107 12.02 -1.90 8.77
C ASP A 107 11.78 -1.76 7.27
N GLY A 108 10.78 -0.98 6.86
CA GLY A 108 10.43 -0.93 5.46
C GLY A 108 9.77 0.35 4.97
N ILE A 109 9.71 0.43 3.65
CA ILE A 109 9.04 1.49 2.91
C ILE A 109 7.91 0.88 2.07
N HIS A 110 6.78 1.56 2.07
CA HIS A 110 5.64 1.26 1.20
C HIS A 110 5.35 2.48 0.32
N PHE A 111 5.05 2.24 -0.95
CA PHE A 111 4.43 3.24 -1.82
C PHE A 111 3.30 2.61 -2.63
N HIS A 112 2.33 3.40 -3.03
CA HIS A 112 1.21 2.95 -3.86
C HIS A 112 0.85 4.10 -4.78
N THR A 113 1.29 4.02 -6.03
CA THR A 113 1.23 5.09 -7.02
C THR A 113 0.51 4.68 -8.30
N MET A 114 0.12 3.41 -8.40
CA MET A 114 -0.49 2.83 -9.59
C MET A 114 -1.98 2.56 -9.39
N CYS A 115 -2.73 2.58 -10.49
CA CYS A 115 -4.12 2.18 -10.57
C CYS A 115 -4.37 1.56 -11.94
N GLU A 116 -4.63 0.24 -11.98
CA GLU A 116 -4.92 -0.54 -13.18
C GLU A 116 -3.86 -0.40 -14.30
N GLN A 117 -2.58 -0.38 -13.95
CA GLN A 117 -1.48 -0.09 -14.88
C GLN A 117 -0.53 -1.27 -15.11
N ASN A 118 0.21 -1.21 -16.22
CA ASN A 118 1.22 -2.20 -16.59
C ASN A 118 2.58 -1.87 -15.95
N SER A 119 3.52 -2.79 -16.02
CA SER A 119 4.83 -2.73 -15.37
C SER A 119 5.78 -1.64 -15.89
N ASP A 120 5.52 -1.07 -17.07
CA ASP A 120 6.27 0.07 -17.59
C ASP A 120 6.07 1.33 -16.72
N VAL A 121 4.87 1.52 -16.17
CA VAL A 121 4.60 2.59 -15.21
C VAL A 121 5.35 2.37 -13.90
N LEU A 122 5.44 1.12 -13.43
CA LEU A 122 6.27 0.79 -12.26
C LEU A 122 7.74 1.13 -12.51
N GLU A 123 8.28 0.75 -13.67
CA GLU A 123 9.68 1.02 -14.05
C GLU A 123 9.99 2.51 -13.97
N ARG A 124 9.16 3.37 -14.59
CA ARG A 124 9.30 4.83 -14.52
C ARG A 124 9.11 5.38 -13.10
N THR A 125 8.20 4.82 -12.34
CA THR A 125 8.03 5.18 -10.92
C THR A 125 9.29 4.90 -10.12
N LEU A 126 9.91 3.74 -10.32
CA LEU A 126 11.16 3.38 -9.66
C LEU A 126 12.31 4.29 -10.10
N ASP A 127 12.41 4.63 -11.39
CA ASP A 127 13.43 5.55 -11.90
C ASP A 127 13.34 6.93 -11.23
N HIS A 128 12.12 7.38 -10.95
CA HIS A 128 11.88 8.65 -10.26
C HIS A 128 12.16 8.55 -8.74
N MET A 129 11.68 7.49 -8.11
CA MET A 129 11.67 7.34 -6.64
C MET A 129 13.02 6.90 -6.07
N LEU A 130 13.70 5.92 -6.70
CA LEU A 130 14.89 5.32 -6.11
C LEU A 130 16.01 6.34 -5.83
N PRO A 131 16.34 7.28 -6.72
CA PRO A 131 17.38 8.28 -6.43
C PRO A 131 17.02 9.19 -5.26
N GLN A 132 15.73 9.50 -5.08
CA GLN A 132 15.26 10.41 -4.03
C GLN A 132 15.29 9.77 -2.65
N PHE A 133 14.90 8.49 -2.56
CA PHE A 133 14.77 7.76 -1.29
C PHE A 133 15.93 6.79 -1.03
N ASP A 134 17.00 6.83 -1.81
CA ASP A 134 18.14 5.90 -1.76
C ASP A 134 18.69 5.70 -0.33
N LYS A 135 18.94 6.79 0.39
CA LYS A 135 19.48 6.71 1.76
C LYS A 135 18.55 6.01 2.75
N TRP A 136 17.24 6.09 2.50
CA TRP A 136 16.22 5.44 3.34
C TRP A 136 16.07 3.98 2.99
N LEU A 137 16.07 3.66 1.69
CA LEU A 137 15.97 2.31 1.16
C LEU A 137 17.14 1.42 1.62
N LYS A 138 18.35 1.97 1.71
CA LYS A 138 19.55 1.26 2.25
C LYS A 138 19.42 0.84 3.71
N ARG A 139 18.44 1.36 4.43
CA ARG A 139 18.16 1.02 5.84
C ARG A 139 17.00 0.04 5.99
N CYS A 140 16.33 -0.29 4.90
CA CYS A 140 15.15 -1.14 4.91
C CYS A 140 15.52 -2.62 4.85
N LYS A 141 14.65 -3.46 5.41
CA LYS A 141 14.62 -4.91 5.22
C LYS A 141 13.66 -5.32 4.12
N TRP A 142 12.66 -4.48 3.85
CA TRP A 142 11.65 -4.72 2.82
C TRP A 142 11.15 -3.43 2.16
N VAL A 143 10.64 -3.60 0.94
CA VAL A 143 9.96 -2.54 0.18
C VAL A 143 8.65 -3.10 -0.37
N ASN A 144 7.54 -2.40 -0.20
CA ASN A 144 6.23 -2.77 -0.72
C ASN A 144 5.82 -1.78 -1.82
N PHE A 145 5.61 -2.29 -3.02
CA PHE A 145 5.24 -1.49 -4.21
C PHE A 145 3.76 -1.13 -4.27
N GLY A 146 2.97 -1.58 -3.28
CA GLY A 146 1.53 -1.35 -3.22
C GLY A 146 0.74 -2.11 -4.29
N GLY A 147 -0.46 -1.63 -4.56
CA GLY A 147 -1.38 -2.21 -5.52
C GLY A 147 -1.41 -1.47 -6.86
N GLY A 148 -2.45 -1.77 -7.64
CA GLY A 148 -2.67 -1.19 -8.96
C GLY A 148 -1.94 -1.89 -10.11
N HIS A 149 -1.25 -3.00 -9.81
CA HIS A 149 -0.56 -3.85 -10.78
C HIS A 149 -1.53 -4.86 -11.38
N HIS A 150 -1.86 -4.74 -12.67
CA HIS A 150 -2.80 -5.66 -13.35
C HIS A 150 -2.11 -6.94 -13.86
N ILE A 151 -1.39 -7.65 -13.01
CA ILE A 151 -0.51 -8.78 -13.34
C ILE A 151 -1.20 -9.97 -14.04
N THR A 152 -2.52 -10.07 -13.95
CA THR A 152 -3.32 -11.14 -14.59
C THR A 152 -3.93 -10.72 -15.93
N ARG A 153 -3.71 -9.48 -16.35
CA ARG A 153 -4.16 -8.99 -17.66
C ARG A 153 -3.31 -9.61 -18.78
N PRO A 154 -3.91 -10.03 -19.92
CA PRO A 154 -3.17 -10.75 -20.98
C PRO A 154 -2.01 -9.97 -21.61
N ASP A 155 -2.07 -8.65 -21.61
CA ASP A 155 -1.04 -7.74 -22.16
C ASP A 155 -0.07 -7.20 -21.11
N TYR A 156 -0.09 -7.73 -19.88
CA TYR A 156 0.81 -7.31 -18.83
C TYR A 156 2.22 -7.87 -19.02
N ASP A 157 3.23 -7.02 -19.00
CA ASP A 157 4.64 -7.43 -19.14
C ASP A 157 5.18 -7.91 -17.77
N VAL A 158 5.00 -9.21 -17.52
CA VAL A 158 5.47 -9.87 -16.29
C VAL A 158 6.98 -9.90 -16.19
N GLU A 159 7.69 -10.04 -17.33
CA GLU A 159 9.17 -10.06 -17.33
C GLU A 159 9.74 -8.72 -16.88
N ARG A 160 9.13 -7.61 -17.29
CA ARG A 160 9.51 -6.27 -16.80
C ARG A 160 9.23 -6.12 -15.31
N LEU A 161 8.08 -6.61 -14.82
CA LEU A 161 7.81 -6.62 -13.39
C LEU A 161 8.91 -7.36 -12.62
N VAL A 162 9.30 -8.54 -13.09
CA VAL A 162 10.38 -9.32 -12.47
C VAL A 162 11.68 -8.52 -12.45
N ARG A 163 12.07 -7.90 -13.56
CA ARG A 163 13.27 -7.02 -13.60
C ARG A 163 13.18 -5.85 -12.61
N CYS A 164 12.01 -5.24 -12.47
CA CYS A 164 11.79 -4.18 -11.47
C CYS A 164 11.98 -4.69 -10.03
N ILE A 165 11.45 -5.86 -9.73
CA ILE A 165 11.59 -6.50 -8.41
C ILE A 165 13.06 -6.82 -8.15
N GLU A 166 13.73 -7.48 -9.09
CA GLU A 166 15.16 -7.86 -8.98
C GLU A 166 16.05 -6.64 -8.82
N ARG A 167 15.81 -5.59 -9.59
CA ARG A 167 16.55 -4.33 -9.47
C ARG A 167 16.52 -3.77 -8.04
N VAL A 168 15.36 -3.73 -7.40
CA VAL A 168 15.23 -3.20 -6.04
C VAL A 168 15.79 -4.17 -5.03
N ARG A 169 15.47 -5.45 -5.14
CA ARG A 169 15.98 -6.51 -4.27
C ARG A 169 17.50 -6.54 -4.25
N ASP A 170 18.12 -6.56 -5.41
CA ASP A 170 19.58 -6.75 -5.56
C ASP A 170 20.36 -5.46 -5.23
N THR A 171 19.76 -4.29 -5.47
CA THR A 171 20.41 -3.00 -5.14
C THR A 171 20.43 -2.75 -3.62
N TYR A 172 19.34 -3.10 -2.92
CA TYR A 172 19.17 -2.74 -1.52
C TYR A 172 19.23 -3.94 -0.55
N GLY A 173 19.26 -5.17 -1.06
CA GLY A 173 19.23 -6.38 -0.23
C GLY A 173 17.92 -6.58 0.52
N VAL A 174 16.80 -6.13 -0.06
CA VAL A 174 15.48 -6.09 0.58
C VAL A 174 14.54 -7.18 0.06
N GLN A 175 13.57 -7.58 0.89
CA GLN A 175 12.40 -8.31 0.42
C GLN A 175 11.43 -7.35 -0.28
N VAL A 176 10.91 -7.75 -1.44
CA VAL A 176 9.91 -6.96 -2.18
C VAL A 176 8.53 -7.57 -2.00
N TYR A 177 7.53 -6.73 -1.73
CA TYR A 177 6.12 -7.08 -1.63
C TYR A 177 5.30 -6.32 -2.66
N LEU A 178 4.17 -6.92 -3.09
CA LEU A 178 3.16 -6.31 -3.96
C LEU A 178 1.76 -6.60 -3.40
N GLU A 179 0.80 -5.73 -3.72
CA GLU A 179 -0.60 -5.82 -3.27
C GLU A 179 -1.58 -5.83 -4.47
N PRO A 180 -1.48 -6.80 -5.41
CA PRO A 180 -2.25 -6.80 -6.66
C PRO A 180 -3.70 -7.29 -6.46
N GLY A 181 -4.46 -6.66 -5.56
CA GLY A 181 -5.77 -7.12 -5.12
C GLY A 181 -6.80 -7.25 -6.23
N GLU A 182 -6.94 -6.26 -7.10
CA GLU A 182 -7.87 -6.29 -8.22
C GLU A 182 -7.49 -7.36 -9.25
N ALA A 183 -6.21 -7.50 -9.56
CA ALA A 183 -5.72 -8.48 -10.50
C ALA A 183 -6.05 -9.92 -10.09
N VAL A 184 -6.09 -10.23 -8.79
CA VAL A 184 -6.46 -11.55 -8.27
C VAL A 184 -7.92 -11.89 -8.58
N ALA A 185 -8.81 -10.89 -8.59
CA ALA A 185 -10.24 -11.07 -8.83
C ALA A 185 -10.67 -10.74 -10.27
N LEU A 186 -9.75 -10.29 -11.12
CA LEU A 186 -10.05 -9.91 -12.50
C LEU A 186 -10.65 -11.09 -13.28
N ASN A 187 -11.82 -10.87 -13.87
CA ASN A 187 -12.56 -11.88 -14.64
C ASN A 187 -12.93 -13.15 -13.85
N ALA A 188 -12.91 -13.11 -12.52
CA ALA A 188 -13.25 -14.27 -11.67
C ALA A 188 -14.76 -14.51 -11.54
N GLY A 189 -15.61 -13.56 -11.95
CA GLY A 189 -17.05 -13.69 -11.85
C GLY A 189 -17.81 -12.47 -12.36
N TYR A 190 -19.13 -12.50 -12.19
CA TYR A 190 -20.04 -11.43 -12.56
C TYR A 190 -20.80 -10.94 -11.34
N LEU A 191 -20.95 -9.61 -11.22
CA LEU A 191 -21.90 -9.01 -10.29
C LEU A 191 -23.26 -8.87 -11.00
N VAL A 192 -24.27 -9.60 -10.53
CA VAL A 192 -25.64 -9.49 -11.04
C VAL A 192 -26.42 -8.60 -10.09
N ALA A 193 -27.02 -7.53 -10.60
CA ALA A 193 -27.84 -6.61 -9.84
C ALA A 193 -29.13 -6.30 -10.59
N THR A 194 -30.20 -6.04 -9.84
CA THR A 194 -31.50 -5.60 -10.39
C THR A 194 -31.66 -4.11 -10.11
N VAL A 195 -32.01 -3.35 -11.15
CA VAL A 195 -32.41 -1.94 -10.98
C VAL A 195 -33.78 -1.92 -10.31
N LEU A 196 -33.83 -1.37 -9.10
CA LEU A 196 -35.08 -1.30 -8.33
C LEU A 196 -35.84 0.00 -8.58
N ASP A 197 -35.13 1.09 -8.88
CA ASP A 197 -35.69 2.40 -9.17
C ASP A 197 -34.71 3.27 -9.98
N LEU A 198 -35.25 4.19 -10.79
CA LEU A 198 -34.49 5.18 -11.54
C LEU A 198 -35.00 6.57 -11.14
N SER A 199 -34.16 7.36 -10.49
CA SER A 199 -34.46 8.75 -10.19
C SER A 199 -33.83 9.66 -11.24
N LEU A 200 -34.67 10.47 -11.88
CA LEU A 200 -34.22 11.49 -12.83
C LEU A 200 -33.81 12.81 -12.18
N ILE A 201 -33.97 12.93 -10.86
CA ILE A 201 -33.64 14.14 -10.08
C ILE A 201 -32.20 14.12 -9.54
N HIS A 202 -31.61 12.95 -9.43
CA HIS A 202 -30.24 12.78 -9.02
C HIS A 202 -29.46 12.12 -10.15
N ILE A 203 -28.81 12.93 -10.96
CA ILE A 203 -27.73 12.46 -11.81
C ILE A 203 -26.55 12.23 -10.87
N SER A 204 -26.61 11.17 -10.10
CA SER A 204 -25.42 10.67 -9.41
C SER A 204 -24.64 9.89 -10.46
N GLU A 205 -23.45 10.35 -10.75
CA GLU A 205 -22.44 9.49 -11.34
C GLU A 205 -22.44 8.15 -10.59
N PRO A 206 -22.35 7.00 -11.28
CA PRO A 206 -22.24 5.73 -10.61
C PRO A 206 -21.00 5.79 -9.72
N THR A 207 -21.22 5.92 -8.41
CA THR A 207 -20.13 5.77 -7.47
C THR A 207 -19.62 4.35 -7.64
N ARG A 208 -18.49 4.19 -8.31
CA ARG A 208 -17.76 2.93 -8.28
C ARG A 208 -17.45 2.63 -6.83
N HIS A 209 -18.24 1.78 -6.24
CA HIS A 209 -17.87 1.07 -5.04
C HIS A 209 -16.88 -0.01 -5.48
N SER A 210 -15.62 0.38 -5.54
CA SER A 210 -14.54 -0.58 -5.54
C SER A 210 -14.51 -1.35 -4.24
#